data_970b19efa67ece0abaa438c53da32761
#
_entry.id   970b19efa67ece0abaa438c53da32761
#
_cell.length_a   1.000
_cell.length_b   1.000
_cell.length_c   1.000
_cell.angle_alpha   90.00
_cell.angle_beta   90.00
_cell.angle_gamma   90.00
#
_symmetry.space_group_name_H-M   'P 1'
#
loop_
_entity.id
_entity.type
_entity.pdbx_description
1 polymer ?
#
loop_
_entity_poly.entity_id
_entity_poly.type
_entity_poly.pdbx_seq_one_letter_code
_entity_poly.pdbx_strand_id
1 'polypeptide(L)'
;MPPKFQVTTLAETVEAYVEGLALPASVQLAFSKENEEIQWSQVPEEVSYEVYRIMQELLSNILKHSGATDIDVTLTLKRKLLTLQISNNGKNYCGDEVRGKGIGLTTIQERAKAVGGLFTTDIQDGSQKFRLEISLSI
;
A
#
# COMPACT_ATOMS: atom_id res chain seq x y z
N MET A 1 -4.62 11.19 -13.76
CA MET A 1 -5.15 10.15 -14.64
C MET A 1 -4.89 8.78 -14.06
N PRO A 2 -5.86 7.90 -14.02
CA PRO A 2 -5.61 6.58 -13.47
C PRO A 2 -4.65 5.78 -14.35
N PRO A 3 -3.87 4.88 -13.73
CA PRO A 3 -2.96 4.02 -14.49
C PRO A 3 -3.73 3.07 -15.42
N LYS A 4 -3.09 2.66 -16.50
CA LYS A 4 -3.66 1.70 -17.45
C LYS A 4 -3.00 0.35 -17.23
N PHE A 5 -3.65 -0.49 -16.44
CA PHE A 5 -3.09 -1.79 -16.08
C PHE A 5 -3.11 -2.82 -17.21
N GLN A 6 -3.71 -2.48 -18.35
CA GLN A 6 -3.59 -3.30 -19.55
C GLN A 6 -2.21 -3.14 -20.20
N VAL A 7 -1.54 -2.00 -19.93
CA VAL A 7 -0.24 -1.68 -20.51
C VAL A 7 0.89 -1.94 -19.52
N THR A 8 0.66 -1.55 -18.25
CA THR A 8 1.64 -1.73 -17.20
C THR A 8 1.04 -2.58 -16.08
N THR A 9 1.90 -3.33 -15.39
CA THR A 9 1.44 -4.15 -14.26
C THR A 9 1.34 -3.32 -12.99
N LEU A 10 0.65 -3.88 -12.01
CA LEU A 10 0.54 -3.25 -10.69
C LEU A 10 1.94 -2.98 -10.12
N ALA A 11 2.83 -3.99 -10.18
CA ALA A 11 4.17 -3.85 -9.62
C ALA A 11 4.94 -2.72 -10.28
N GLU A 12 4.88 -2.61 -11.61
CA GLU A 12 5.54 -1.54 -12.34
C GLU A 12 4.96 -0.17 -11.98
N THR A 13 3.65 -0.10 -11.83
CA THR A 13 2.96 1.16 -11.51
C THR A 13 3.31 1.64 -10.11
N VAL A 14 3.34 0.72 -9.13
CA VAL A 14 3.72 1.05 -7.77
C VAL A 14 5.17 1.51 -7.71
N GLU A 15 6.05 0.79 -8.39
CA GLU A 15 7.47 1.14 -8.44
C GLU A 15 7.68 2.54 -9.00
N ALA A 16 7.02 2.84 -10.11
CA ALA A 16 7.12 4.16 -10.74
C ALA A 16 6.60 5.27 -9.82
N TYR A 17 5.50 5.00 -9.11
CA TYR A 17 4.95 5.97 -8.17
C TYR A 17 5.93 6.27 -7.05
N VAL A 18 6.49 5.21 -6.46
CA VAL A 18 7.44 5.35 -5.34
C VAL A 18 8.70 6.11 -5.79
N GLU A 19 9.23 5.78 -6.97
CA GLU A 19 10.41 6.45 -7.50
C GLU A 19 10.16 7.90 -7.83
N GLY A 20 8.92 8.26 -8.15
CA GLY A 20 8.56 9.62 -8.48
C GLY A 20 8.21 10.50 -7.30
N LEU A 21 8.20 9.96 -6.09
CA LEU A 21 7.84 10.74 -4.90
C LEU A 21 8.94 11.74 -4.55
N ALA A 22 8.53 12.98 -4.29
CA ALA A 22 9.44 14.02 -3.81
C ALA A 22 9.55 13.90 -2.29
N LEU A 23 10.50 13.10 -1.83
CA LEU A 23 10.67 12.87 -0.40
C LEU A 23 11.58 13.92 0.24
N PRO A 24 11.28 14.31 1.50
CA PRO A 24 12.23 15.12 2.25
C PRO A 24 13.58 14.40 2.37
N ALA A 25 14.67 15.15 2.51
CA ALA A 25 16.01 14.57 2.59
C ALA A 25 16.16 13.60 3.76
N SER A 26 15.37 13.78 4.81
CA SER A 26 15.42 12.95 6.01
C SER A 26 14.65 11.63 5.87
N VAL A 27 13.89 11.45 4.80
CA VAL A 27 13.05 10.26 4.62
C VAL A 27 13.63 9.33 3.58
N GLN A 28 13.76 8.06 3.94
CA GLN A 28 14.18 7.01 3.03
C GLN A 28 13.02 6.03 2.84
N LEU A 29 12.76 5.68 1.59
CA LEU A 29 11.70 4.75 1.25
C LEU A 29 12.29 3.65 0.37
N ALA A 30 12.11 2.41 0.79
CA ALA A 30 12.55 1.25 0.02
C ALA A 30 11.32 0.51 -0.51
N PHE A 31 11.41 0.06 -1.75
CA PHE A 31 10.36 -0.74 -2.36
C PHE A 31 10.92 -2.07 -2.83
N SER A 32 10.20 -3.15 -2.56
CA SER A 32 10.55 -4.46 -3.09
C SER A 32 9.30 -5.18 -3.59
N LYS A 33 9.49 -6.01 -4.59
CA LYS A 33 8.42 -6.80 -5.18
C LYS A 33 8.89 -8.23 -5.42
N GLU A 34 7.97 -9.18 -5.30
CA GLU A 34 8.29 -10.59 -5.52
C GLU A 34 7.04 -11.30 -6.00
N ASN A 35 7.19 -12.21 -6.96
CA ASN A 35 6.09 -13.05 -7.38
C ASN A 35 6.57 -14.49 -7.60
N GLU A 36 5.69 -15.43 -7.31
CA GLU A 36 5.93 -16.87 -7.52
C GLU A 36 4.76 -17.45 -8.28
N GLU A 37 5.05 -18.23 -9.33
CA GLU A 37 4.08 -18.96 -10.15
C GLU A 37 3.14 -18.07 -10.98
N ILE A 38 2.66 -16.98 -10.43
CA ILE A 38 1.69 -16.09 -11.09
C ILE A 38 2.41 -14.81 -11.51
N GLN A 39 2.12 -14.35 -12.72
CA GLN A 39 2.70 -13.11 -13.24
C GLN A 39 1.85 -11.91 -12.81
N TRP A 40 2.51 -10.77 -12.63
CA TRP A 40 1.81 -9.53 -12.28
C TRP A 40 0.74 -9.17 -13.30
N SER A 41 0.94 -9.53 -14.56
CA SER A 41 -0.04 -9.27 -15.61
C SER A 41 -1.34 -10.05 -15.44
N GLN A 42 -1.35 -11.07 -14.59
CA GLN A 42 -2.54 -11.86 -14.33
C GLN A 42 -3.43 -11.29 -13.23
N VAL A 43 -2.96 -10.27 -12.52
CA VAL A 43 -3.76 -9.60 -11.50
C VAL A 43 -4.89 -8.83 -12.19
N PRO A 44 -6.15 -9.04 -11.79
CA PRO A 44 -7.26 -8.31 -12.42
C PRO A 44 -7.10 -6.80 -12.28
N GLU A 45 -7.52 -6.08 -13.32
CA GLU A 45 -7.38 -4.62 -13.35
C GLU A 45 -8.06 -3.94 -12.17
N GLU A 46 -9.25 -4.40 -11.81
CA GLU A 46 -9.98 -3.85 -10.67
C GLU A 46 -9.21 -3.98 -9.37
N VAL A 47 -8.59 -5.15 -9.16
CA VAL A 47 -7.77 -5.39 -7.96
C VAL A 47 -6.55 -4.48 -7.99
N SER A 48 -5.88 -4.39 -9.13
CA SER A 48 -4.70 -3.53 -9.28
C SER A 48 -5.04 -2.08 -8.95
N TYR A 49 -6.18 -1.59 -9.44
CA TYR A 49 -6.59 -0.23 -9.20
C TYR A 49 -6.79 0.06 -7.71
N GLU A 50 -7.51 -0.82 -7.01
CA GLU A 50 -7.77 -0.60 -5.59
C GLU A 50 -6.50 -0.72 -4.75
N VAL A 51 -5.63 -1.67 -5.06
CA VAL A 51 -4.36 -1.80 -4.35
C VAL A 51 -3.52 -0.54 -4.53
N TYR A 52 -3.47 -0.03 -5.76
CA TYR A 52 -2.74 1.20 -6.05
C TYR A 52 -3.27 2.38 -5.25
N ARG A 53 -4.59 2.54 -5.20
CA ARG A 53 -5.21 3.64 -4.45
C ARG A 53 -4.97 3.52 -2.95
N ILE A 54 -5.06 2.31 -2.43
CA ILE A 54 -4.79 2.06 -1.00
C ILE A 54 -3.35 2.42 -0.68
N MET A 55 -2.41 2.00 -1.52
CA MET A 55 -1.00 2.33 -1.36
C MET A 55 -0.79 3.83 -1.34
N GLN A 56 -1.40 4.56 -2.27
CA GLN A 56 -1.28 6.01 -2.33
C GLN A 56 -1.79 6.68 -1.05
N GLU A 57 -2.96 6.25 -0.57
CA GLU A 57 -3.52 6.83 0.65
C GLU A 57 -2.66 6.54 1.88
N LEU A 58 -2.18 5.31 2.01
CA LEU A 58 -1.32 4.95 3.13
C LEU A 58 -0.03 5.76 3.12
N LEU A 59 0.64 5.83 1.98
CA LEU A 59 1.89 6.59 1.88
C LEU A 59 1.67 8.08 2.15
N SER A 60 0.60 8.64 1.63
CA SER A 60 0.27 10.03 1.87
C SER A 60 0.08 10.31 3.35
N ASN A 61 -0.67 9.45 4.04
CA ASN A 61 -0.90 9.61 5.47
C ASN A 61 0.38 9.44 6.28
N ILE A 62 1.20 8.46 5.94
CA ILE A 62 2.47 8.25 6.63
C ILE A 62 3.38 9.46 6.47
N LEU A 63 3.51 9.96 5.25
CA LEU A 63 4.39 11.09 4.99
C LEU A 63 3.93 12.39 5.65
N LYS A 64 2.61 12.57 5.77
CA LYS A 64 2.06 13.79 6.35
C LYS A 64 1.96 13.76 7.87
N HIS A 65 1.73 12.60 8.47
CA HIS A 65 1.31 12.54 9.86
C HIS A 65 2.17 11.68 10.79
N SER A 66 2.92 10.73 10.29
CA SER A 66 3.61 9.78 11.17
C SER A 66 4.95 10.26 11.70
N GLY A 67 5.59 11.18 11.00
CA GLY A 67 6.95 11.58 11.32
C GLY A 67 8.00 10.54 10.99
N ALA A 68 7.66 9.57 10.15
CA ALA A 68 8.56 8.50 9.78
C ALA A 68 9.76 9.01 8.99
N THR A 69 10.92 8.39 9.23
CA THR A 69 12.12 8.64 8.43
C THR A 69 12.49 7.42 7.60
N ASP A 70 12.01 6.24 7.98
CA ASP A 70 12.25 5.00 7.23
C ASP A 70 10.92 4.36 6.90
N ILE A 71 10.70 4.11 5.62
CA ILE A 71 9.46 3.52 5.12
C ILE A 71 9.82 2.36 4.20
N ASP A 72 9.15 1.22 4.38
CA ASP A 72 9.32 0.05 3.52
C ASP A 72 7.98 -0.31 2.88
N VAL A 73 7.99 -0.47 1.56
CA VAL A 73 6.83 -0.91 0.80
C VAL A 73 7.18 -2.24 0.16
N THR A 74 6.40 -3.28 0.45
CA THR A 74 6.59 -4.58 -0.17
C THR A 74 5.31 -5.02 -0.86
N LEU A 75 5.47 -5.61 -2.04
CA LEU A 75 4.36 -6.11 -2.83
C LEU A 75 4.70 -7.53 -3.26
N THR A 76 3.91 -8.50 -2.80
CA THR A 76 4.18 -9.90 -3.13
C THR A 76 2.96 -10.56 -3.74
N LEU A 77 3.22 -11.53 -4.60
CA LEU A 77 2.18 -12.30 -5.26
C LEU A 77 2.61 -13.76 -5.23
N LYS A 78 2.10 -14.49 -4.25
CA LYS A 78 2.49 -15.88 -4.01
C LYS A 78 1.25 -16.74 -3.82
N ARG A 79 1.16 -17.85 -4.57
CA ARG A 79 0.06 -18.79 -4.42
C ARG A 79 -1.31 -18.13 -4.51
N LYS A 80 -1.47 -17.23 -5.46
CA LYS A 80 -2.72 -16.47 -5.68
C LYS A 80 -3.07 -15.53 -4.53
N LEU A 81 -2.14 -15.28 -3.60
CA LEU A 81 -2.34 -14.30 -2.56
C LEU A 81 -1.52 -13.06 -2.89
N LEU A 82 -2.20 -11.95 -3.08
CA LEU A 82 -1.58 -10.65 -3.30
C LEU A 82 -1.48 -9.94 -1.97
N THR A 83 -0.26 -9.52 -1.60
CA THR A 83 -0.03 -8.82 -0.34
C THR A 83 0.67 -7.50 -0.59
N LEU A 84 0.12 -6.43 -0.04
CA LEU A 84 0.78 -5.14 0.04
C LEU A 84 1.05 -4.88 1.51
N GLN A 85 2.31 -4.61 1.85
CA GLN A 85 2.66 -4.26 3.22
C GLN A 85 3.47 -2.98 3.21
N ILE A 86 3.07 -2.04 4.06
CA ILE A 86 3.81 -0.79 4.24
C ILE A 86 4.14 -0.68 5.71
N SER A 87 5.42 -0.58 6.01
CA SER A 87 5.88 -0.41 7.39
C SER A 87 6.73 0.85 7.50
N ASN A 88 6.75 1.42 8.69
CA ASN A 88 7.53 2.62 8.92
C ASN A 88 7.89 2.74 10.40
N ASN A 89 8.83 3.64 10.70
CA ASN A 89 9.29 3.89 12.06
C ASN A 89 8.66 5.12 12.70
N GLY A 90 7.53 5.57 12.16
CA GLY A 90 6.84 6.76 12.68
C GLY A 90 6.32 6.53 14.08
N LYS A 91 6.24 7.61 14.84
CA LYS A 91 5.75 7.57 16.22
C LYS A 91 4.31 8.00 16.34
N ASN A 92 3.86 8.83 15.42
CA ASN A 92 2.48 9.29 15.43
C ASN A 92 1.61 8.34 14.64
N TYR A 93 0.55 7.88 15.25
CA TYR A 93 -0.39 7.02 14.57
C TYR A 93 -1.25 7.86 13.63
N CYS A 94 -0.98 7.76 12.34
CA CYS A 94 -1.67 8.59 11.35
C CYS A 94 -3.17 8.31 11.28
N GLY A 95 -3.60 7.10 11.60
CA GLY A 95 -5.02 6.78 11.66
C GLY A 95 -5.71 7.47 12.81
N ASP A 96 -5.00 7.60 13.93
CA ASP A 96 -5.52 8.28 15.11
C ASP A 96 -5.74 9.77 14.84
N GLU A 97 -4.80 10.37 14.12
CA GLU A 97 -4.89 11.78 13.80
C GLU A 97 -6.14 12.13 13.03
N VAL A 98 -6.62 11.21 12.22
CA VAL A 98 -7.77 11.46 11.36
C VAL A 98 -9.03 10.76 11.85
N ARG A 99 -8.94 10.02 12.93
CA ARG A 99 -10.05 9.26 13.47
C ARG A 99 -11.28 10.12 13.73
N GLY A 100 -11.09 11.27 14.31
CA GLY A 100 -12.19 12.18 14.60
C GLY A 100 -12.84 12.76 13.37
N LYS A 101 -12.17 12.66 12.24
CA LYS A 101 -12.67 13.17 10.96
C LYS A 101 -13.22 12.06 10.08
N GLY A 102 -13.09 10.81 10.51
CA GLY A 102 -13.63 9.67 9.78
C GLY A 102 -12.99 9.39 8.46
N ILE A 103 -11.73 9.76 8.26
CA ILE A 103 -11.03 9.54 7.01
C ILE A 103 -9.87 8.58 7.21
N GLY A 104 -9.15 8.27 6.13
CA GLY A 104 -7.98 7.41 6.17
C GLY A 104 -8.34 5.94 6.24
N LEU A 105 -8.18 5.33 7.40
CA LEU A 105 -8.34 3.88 7.51
C LEU A 105 -9.74 3.37 7.16
N THR A 106 -10.78 4.17 7.41
CA THR A 106 -12.14 3.77 7.04
C THR A 106 -12.28 3.62 5.53
N THR A 107 -11.78 4.60 4.79
CA THR A 107 -11.81 4.56 3.33
C THR A 107 -10.99 3.39 2.79
N ILE A 108 -9.83 3.15 3.40
CA ILE A 108 -8.96 2.04 3.00
C ILE A 108 -9.66 0.70 3.22
N GLN A 109 -10.33 0.54 4.35
CA GLN A 109 -11.06 -0.69 4.63
C GLN A 109 -12.20 -0.92 3.65
N GLU A 110 -12.90 0.13 3.26
CA GLU A 110 -13.98 0.03 2.27
C GLU A 110 -13.43 -0.38 0.90
N ARG A 111 -12.30 0.19 0.49
CA ARG A 111 -11.67 -0.18 -0.77
C ARG A 111 -11.20 -1.63 -0.76
N ALA A 112 -10.64 -2.07 0.38
CA ALA A 112 -10.20 -3.44 0.51
C ALA A 112 -11.38 -4.41 0.38
N LYS A 113 -12.50 -4.10 1.01
CA LYS A 113 -13.69 -4.95 0.94
C LYS A 113 -14.24 -5.05 -0.50
N ALA A 114 -14.12 -3.99 -1.27
CA ALA A 114 -14.62 -3.97 -2.64
C ALA A 114 -13.95 -5.03 -3.52
N VAL A 115 -12.75 -5.47 -3.16
CA VAL A 115 -12.03 -6.50 -3.92
C VAL A 115 -11.79 -7.76 -3.07
N GLY A 116 -12.57 -7.92 -2.01
CA GLY A 116 -12.47 -9.12 -1.16
C GLY A 116 -11.19 -9.20 -0.36
N GLY A 117 -10.59 -8.07 -0.07
CA GLY A 117 -9.33 -8.01 0.67
C GLY A 117 -9.52 -7.87 2.17
N LEU A 118 -8.47 -8.24 2.89
CA LEU A 118 -8.39 -8.07 4.34
C LEU A 118 -7.31 -7.04 4.65
N PHE A 119 -7.67 -5.97 5.32
CA PHE A 119 -6.73 -4.93 5.72
C PHE A 119 -6.52 -4.98 7.23
N THR A 120 -5.27 -5.10 7.66
CA THR A 120 -4.92 -5.17 9.09
C THR A 120 -3.84 -4.16 9.41
N THR A 121 -3.79 -3.74 10.67
CA THR A 121 -2.78 -2.81 11.15
C THR A 121 -2.13 -3.35 12.42
N ASP A 122 -0.85 -3.01 12.61
CA ASP A 122 -0.12 -3.31 13.84
C ASP A 122 0.66 -2.05 14.17
N ILE A 123 0.14 -1.29 15.13
CA ILE A 123 0.65 0.02 15.46
C ILE A 123 1.32 0.00 16.83
N GLN A 124 2.62 0.28 16.84
CA GLN A 124 3.39 0.43 18.06
C GLN A 124 4.23 1.69 17.95
N ASP A 125 4.67 2.23 19.08
CA ASP A 125 5.51 3.42 19.07
C ASP A 125 6.81 3.12 18.31
N GLY A 126 7.04 3.86 17.24
CA GLY A 126 8.23 3.68 16.41
C GLY A 126 8.16 2.50 15.46
N SER A 127 7.02 1.80 15.37
CA SER A 127 6.87 0.67 14.48
C SER A 127 5.40 0.54 14.05
N GLN A 128 5.12 0.89 12.80
CA GLN A 128 3.77 0.82 12.26
C GLN A 128 3.77 -0.09 11.03
N LYS A 129 2.81 -1.01 10.98
CA LYS A 129 2.66 -1.91 9.83
C LYS A 129 1.22 -1.91 9.36
N PHE A 130 1.06 -1.74 8.06
CA PHE A 130 -0.24 -1.79 7.39
C PHE A 130 -0.17 -2.90 6.36
N ARG A 131 -1.12 -3.82 6.39
CA ARG A 131 -1.10 -4.99 5.52
C ARG A 131 -2.44 -5.21 4.84
N LEU A 132 -2.39 -5.38 3.53
CA LEU A 132 -3.56 -5.71 2.71
C LEU A 132 -3.30 -7.07 2.06
N GLU A 133 -4.25 -7.99 2.22
CA GLU A 133 -4.15 -9.33 1.61
C GLU A 133 -5.39 -9.59 0.78
N ILE A 134 -5.20 -10.03 -0.46
CA ILE A 134 -6.28 -10.33 -1.39
C ILE A 134 -6.04 -11.69 -2.03
N SER A 135 -7.00 -12.61 -1.87
CA SER A 135 -6.96 -13.90 -2.57
C SER A 135 -7.52 -13.72 -3.96
N LEU A 136 -6.73 -14.08 -4.97
CA LEU A 136 -7.14 -13.90 -6.36
C LEU A 136 -7.85 -15.14 -6.90
N SER A 137 -8.91 -14.89 -7.68
CA SER A 137 -9.66 -15.95 -8.35
C SER A 137 -9.20 -16.05 -9.81
N ILE A 138 -7.99 -16.54 -10.00
CA ILE A 138 -7.38 -16.61 -11.34
C ILE A 138 -6.83 -17.98 -11.63
#